data_e5e6bb074bd83b3de616b7f33bd806eb
#
_entry.id   e5e6bb074bd83b3de616b7f33bd806eb
#
_cell.length_a   1.000
_cell.length_b   1.000
_cell.length_c   1.000
_cell.angle_alpha   90.00
_cell.angle_beta   90.00
_cell.angle_gamma   90.00
#
_symmetry.space_group_name_H-M   'P 1'
#
loop_
_entity.id
_entity.type
_entity.pdbx_description
1 polymer ?
#
loop_
_entity_poly.entity_id
_entity_poly.type
_entity_poly.pdbx_seq_one_letter_code
_entity_poly.pdbx_strand_id
1 'polypeptide(L)'
;MVVASLSLLAGSAAASPTAPRSGAEYTTLAKPQATDSGKKVEVIEFFGYFCHHCYAIDPALNKWVAAQGDKIAFKRVHVLFDPRMASMQRAYVTLDMMKNAEAVHGKIFEGMHKFKLRLDKPDLMTLFLTKVGIDQKKYLDMYKSFSVQTRMRRNEQLLNAYAIESVPQIVVDGRYVTSPDHLRKSLGGKPGTEELHAATMQVLDALVAKAAKARAGAK
;
A
#
# COMPACT_ATOMS: atom_id res chain seq x y z
N MET A 1 -9.99 -10.19 61.85
CA MET A 1 -9.61 -9.29 60.74
C MET A 1 -9.50 -10.14 59.49
N VAL A 2 -10.44 -10.02 58.56
CA VAL A 2 -10.44 -10.76 57.29
C VAL A 2 -9.93 -9.77 56.24
N VAL A 3 -8.75 -10.05 55.69
CA VAL A 3 -8.18 -9.28 54.62
C VAL A 3 -8.70 -9.83 53.29
N ALA A 4 -9.65 -9.13 52.68
CA ALA A 4 -10.13 -9.47 51.35
C ALA A 4 -9.11 -9.04 50.29
N SER A 5 -8.42 -10.00 49.69
CA SER A 5 -7.54 -9.77 48.54
C SER A 5 -8.35 -9.54 47.29
N LEU A 6 -8.37 -8.31 46.83
CA LEU A 6 -8.98 -7.91 45.53
C LEU A 6 -8.02 -8.29 44.40
N SER A 7 -8.24 -9.44 43.75
CA SER A 7 -7.51 -9.85 42.57
C SER A 7 -7.99 -9.01 41.38
N LEU A 8 -7.17 -8.03 40.90
CA LEU A 8 -7.37 -7.37 39.64
C LEU A 8 -7.12 -8.37 38.50
N LEU A 9 -8.18 -8.85 37.91
CA LEU A 9 -8.14 -9.51 36.61
C LEU A 9 -7.79 -8.46 35.53
N ALA A 10 -6.52 -8.36 35.21
CA ALA A 10 -6.09 -7.64 34.02
C ALA A 10 -6.57 -8.42 32.78
N GLY A 11 -7.78 -8.07 32.29
CA GLY A 11 -8.29 -8.60 31.06
C GLY A 11 -7.35 -8.21 29.91
N SER A 12 -6.66 -9.18 29.31
CA SER A 12 -5.94 -8.99 28.07
C SER A 12 -6.94 -8.63 26.98
N ALA A 13 -7.04 -7.35 26.62
CA ALA A 13 -7.85 -6.94 25.49
C ALA A 13 -7.39 -7.73 24.26
N ALA A 14 -8.32 -8.50 23.65
CA ALA A 14 -8.03 -9.22 22.42
C ALA A 14 -7.69 -8.22 21.31
N ALA A 15 -6.73 -8.58 20.45
CA ALA A 15 -6.43 -7.80 19.25
C ALA A 15 -7.66 -7.75 18.35
N SER A 16 -7.92 -6.58 17.74
CA SER A 16 -9.04 -6.41 16.81
C SER A 16 -8.70 -5.36 15.76
N PRO A 17 -9.37 -5.36 14.60
CA PRO A 17 -9.12 -4.35 13.56
C PRO A 17 -9.32 -2.91 14.03
N THR A 18 -10.17 -2.66 15.00
CA THR A 18 -10.42 -1.32 15.58
C THR A 18 -9.49 -0.96 16.73
N ALA A 19 -8.82 -1.95 17.34
CA ALA A 19 -7.80 -1.77 18.38
C ALA A 19 -6.57 -2.65 18.07
N PRO A 20 -5.88 -2.39 16.95
CA PRO A 20 -4.81 -3.26 16.46
C PRO A 20 -3.58 -3.22 17.36
N ARG A 21 -2.90 -4.36 17.47
CA ARG A 21 -1.67 -4.53 18.24
C ARG A 21 -0.48 -4.84 17.33
N SER A 22 0.67 -4.30 17.67
CA SER A 22 1.94 -4.64 17.01
C SER A 22 2.28 -6.12 17.23
N GLY A 23 2.69 -6.78 16.15
CA GLY A 23 2.94 -8.22 16.14
C GLY A 23 1.70 -9.07 15.80
N ALA A 24 0.52 -8.46 15.68
CA ALA A 24 -0.73 -9.13 15.28
C ALA A 24 -1.27 -8.51 13.96
N GLU A 25 -2.05 -7.43 14.03
CA GLU A 25 -2.64 -6.78 12.85
C GLU A 25 -1.66 -5.90 12.07
N TYR A 26 -0.56 -5.49 12.68
CA TYR A 26 0.52 -4.76 12.01
C TYR A 26 1.86 -5.06 12.66
N THR A 27 2.95 -4.68 12.00
CA THR A 27 4.29 -4.66 12.60
C THR A 27 4.77 -3.23 12.75
N THR A 28 5.56 -2.96 13.80
CA THR A 28 6.25 -1.70 13.98
C THR A 28 7.70 -1.87 13.52
N LEU A 29 8.15 -1.02 12.60
CA LEU A 29 9.54 -1.04 12.14
C LEU A 29 10.48 -0.72 13.29
N ALA A 30 11.54 -1.50 13.44
CA ALA A 30 12.60 -1.26 14.43
C ALA A 30 13.27 0.11 14.21
N LYS A 31 13.41 0.52 12.94
CA LYS A 31 13.96 1.83 12.55
C LYS A 31 12.92 2.56 11.69
N PRO A 32 12.25 3.57 12.23
CA PRO A 32 11.34 4.39 11.45
C PRO A 32 12.05 5.06 10.26
N GLN A 33 11.35 5.14 9.13
CA GLN A 33 11.83 5.83 7.93
C GLN A 33 11.34 7.27 7.92
N ALA A 34 12.14 8.18 7.38
CA ALA A 34 11.73 9.56 7.18
C ALA A 34 10.58 9.66 6.18
N THR A 35 9.64 10.56 6.44
CA THR A 35 8.52 10.87 5.56
C THR A 35 8.70 12.26 4.95
N ASP A 36 8.19 12.45 3.72
CA ASP A 36 8.23 13.73 3.01
C ASP A 36 6.84 14.40 2.91
N SER A 37 5.89 13.93 3.72
CA SER A 37 4.47 14.33 3.69
C SER A 37 4.13 15.61 4.49
N GLY A 38 5.13 16.28 5.05
CA GLY A 38 4.92 17.48 5.88
C GLY A 38 4.03 17.18 7.10
N LYS A 39 2.90 17.90 7.22
CA LYS A 39 1.96 17.72 8.34
C LYS A 39 1.03 16.52 8.18
N LYS A 40 0.85 16.00 6.95
CA LYS A 40 -0.04 14.87 6.67
C LYS A 40 0.62 13.56 7.10
N VAL A 41 -0.18 12.58 7.50
CA VAL A 41 0.30 11.21 7.73
C VAL A 41 0.61 10.56 6.39
N GLU A 42 1.83 10.09 6.19
CA GLU A 42 2.19 9.38 4.97
C GLU A 42 1.61 7.97 4.97
N VAL A 43 1.00 7.58 3.85
CA VAL A 43 0.53 6.21 3.62
C VAL A 43 1.07 5.73 2.29
N ILE A 44 1.83 4.63 2.30
CA ILE A 44 2.43 4.04 1.11
C ILE A 44 1.82 2.66 0.88
N GLU A 45 1.26 2.44 -0.29
CA GLU A 45 0.95 1.10 -0.78
C GLU A 45 2.11 0.56 -1.60
N PHE A 46 2.67 -0.56 -1.17
CA PHE A 46 3.56 -1.39 -1.99
C PHE A 46 2.72 -2.41 -2.73
N PHE A 47 2.77 -2.39 -4.04
CA PHE A 47 1.92 -3.20 -4.91
C PHE A 47 2.64 -3.65 -6.18
N GLY A 48 2.00 -4.52 -6.96
CA GLY A 48 2.42 -4.87 -8.31
C GLY A 48 1.21 -5.16 -9.20
N TYR A 49 1.24 -4.72 -10.46
CA TYR A 49 0.17 -5.03 -11.41
C TYR A 49 -0.01 -6.52 -11.67
N PHE A 50 1.03 -7.33 -11.44
CA PHE A 50 0.97 -8.78 -11.50
C PHE A 50 0.22 -9.43 -10.33
N CYS A 51 0.00 -8.70 -9.23
CA CYS A 51 -0.51 -9.23 -7.98
C CYS A 51 -2.05 -9.27 -7.97
N HIS A 52 -2.63 -10.46 -7.92
CA HIS A 52 -4.07 -10.64 -7.85
C HIS A 52 -4.68 -10.09 -6.54
N HIS A 53 -3.97 -10.21 -5.42
CA HIS A 53 -4.44 -9.68 -4.14
C HIS A 53 -4.41 -8.15 -4.11
N CYS A 54 -3.45 -7.53 -4.83
CA CYS A 54 -3.43 -6.06 -4.99
C CYS A 54 -4.64 -5.59 -5.81
N TYR A 55 -4.95 -6.29 -6.92
CA TYR A 55 -6.16 -6.03 -7.70
C TYR A 55 -7.44 -6.17 -6.87
N ALA A 56 -7.51 -7.19 -6.03
CA ALA A 56 -8.71 -7.46 -5.24
C ALA A 56 -8.98 -6.38 -4.16
N ILE A 57 -7.93 -5.85 -3.51
CA ILE A 57 -8.08 -4.82 -2.47
C ILE A 57 -8.22 -3.40 -3.02
N ASP A 58 -7.78 -3.15 -4.27
CA ASP A 58 -7.70 -1.81 -4.86
C ASP A 58 -9.00 -1.00 -4.76
N PRO A 59 -10.23 -1.55 -5.05
CA PRO A 59 -11.46 -0.78 -4.90
C PRO A 59 -11.74 -0.31 -3.47
N ALA A 60 -11.47 -1.17 -2.47
CA ALA A 60 -11.66 -0.82 -1.06
C ALA A 60 -10.64 0.22 -0.60
N LEU A 61 -9.37 0.06 -1.01
CA LEU A 61 -8.31 0.99 -0.68
C LEU A 61 -8.53 2.37 -1.32
N ASN A 62 -8.94 2.43 -2.59
CA ASN A 62 -9.26 3.70 -3.27
C ASN A 62 -10.42 4.44 -2.59
N LYS A 63 -11.48 3.72 -2.20
CA LYS A 63 -12.59 4.30 -1.43
C LYS A 63 -12.12 4.85 -0.08
N TRP A 64 -11.29 4.09 0.62
CA TRP A 64 -10.72 4.50 1.90
C TRP A 64 -9.83 5.75 1.75
N VAL A 65 -8.92 5.77 0.76
CA VAL A 65 -8.05 6.93 0.48
C VAL A 65 -8.87 8.17 0.21
N ALA A 66 -9.92 8.08 -0.61
CA ALA A 66 -10.83 9.19 -0.89
C ALA A 66 -11.51 9.72 0.38
N ALA A 67 -11.90 8.84 1.30
CA ALA A 67 -12.53 9.21 2.57
C ALA A 67 -11.55 9.89 3.55
N GLN A 68 -10.25 9.61 3.46
CA GLN A 68 -9.24 10.27 4.30
C GLN A 68 -9.00 11.74 3.92
N GLY A 69 -9.19 12.11 2.66
CA GLY A 69 -9.00 13.47 2.16
C GLY A 69 -7.61 14.03 2.51
N ASP A 70 -7.60 15.20 3.13
CA ASP A 70 -6.36 15.92 3.47
C ASP A 70 -5.60 15.40 4.71
N LYS A 71 -6.12 14.38 5.40
CA LYS A 71 -5.48 13.82 6.59
C LYS A 71 -4.20 13.04 6.24
N ILE A 72 -4.16 12.45 5.05
CA ILE A 72 -3.05 11.61 4.60
C ILE A 72 -2.38 12.16 3.34
N ALA A 73 -1.12 11.77 3.15
CA ALA A 73 -0.42 11.86 1.88
C ALA A 73 -0.23 10.43 1.36
N PHE A 74 -1.14 10.02 0.46
CA PHE A 74 -1.12 8.68 -0.12
C PHE A 74 -0.20 8.60 -1.33
N LYS A 75 0.57 7.53 -1.44
CA LYS A 75 1.38 7.21 -2.61
C LYS A 75 1.48 5.71 -2.82
N ARG A 76 1.72 5.30 -4.05
CA ARG A 76 1.95 3.91 -4.43
C ARG A 76 3.40 3.69 -4.87
N VAL A 77 3.92 2.52 -4.56
CA VAL A 77 5.24 2.05 -5.01
C VAL A 77 5.06 0.68 -5.66
N HIS A 78 5.26 0.62 -6.98
CA HIS A 78 5.26 -0.65 -7.69
C HIS A 78 6.55 -1.40 -7.37
N VAL A 79 6.43 -2.61 -6.83
CA VAL A 79 7.58 -3.44 -6.44
C VAL A 79 8.23 -4.14 -7.65
N LEU A 80 9.49 -4.54 -7.47
CA LEU A 80 10.22 -5.38 -8.41
C LEU A 80 10.85 -6.56 -7.65
N PHE A 81 10.14 -7.69 -7.61
CA PHE A 81 10.66 -8.94 -7.01
C PHE A 81 11.37 -9.82 -8.03
N ASP A 82 11.08 -9.64 -9.32
CA ASP A 82 11.64 -10.41 -10.42
C ASP A 82 11.99 -9.46 -11.59
N PRO A 83 13.21 -9.50 -12.13
CA PRO A 83 13.61 -8.66 -13.26
C PRO A 83 12.65 -8.72 -14.47
N ARG A 84 11.95 -9.85 -14.67
CA ARG A 84 10.94 -10.01 -15.73
C ARG A 84 9.75 -9.08 -15.59
N MET A 85 9.53 -8.52 -14.39
CA MET A 85 8.45 -7.58 -14.08
C MET A 85 8.87 -6.11 -14.21
N ALA A 86 10.12 -5.83 -14.57
CA ALA A 86 10.68 -4.47 -14.63
C ALA A 86 9.90 -3.56 -15.61
N SER A 87 9.34 -4.11 -16.68
CA SER A 87 8.52 -3.35 -17.63
C SER A 87 7.26 -2.76 -17.00
N MET A 88 6.59 -3.50 -16.13
CA MET A 88 5.39 -3.05 -15.41
C MET A 88 5.73 -1.99 -14.36
N GLN A 89 6.81 -2.18 -13.60
CA GLN A 89 7.29 -1.16 -12.67
C GLN A 89 7.64 0.13 -13.42
N ARG A 90 8.38 0.03 -14.54
CA ARG A 90 8.72 1.18 -15.35
C ARG A 90 7.48 1.89 -15.90
N ALA A 91 6.48 1.14 -16.38
CA ALA A 91 5.22 1.70 -16.86
C ALA A 91 4.50 2.48 -15.75
N TYR A 92 4.37 1.90 -14.54
CA TYR A 92 3.77 2.61 -13.42
C TYR A 92 4.54 3.90 -13.08
N VAL A 93 5.86 3.82 -12.92
CA VAL A 93 6.70 4.99 -12.60
C VAL A 93 6.58 6.07 -13.67
N THR A 94 6.52 5.69 -14.95
CA THR A 94 6.30 6.62 -16.06
C THR A 94 4.98 7.35 -15.91
N LEU A 95 3.89 6.61 -15.68
CA LEU A 95 2.55 7.16 -15.52
C LEU A 95 2.44 8.06 -14.28
N ASP A 96 3.08 7.67 -13.16
CA ASP A 96 3.12 8.46 -11.94
C ASP A 96 3.85 9.81 -12.17
N MET A 97 4.99 9.80 -12.83
CA MET A 97 5.72 11.01 -13.18
C MET A 97 4.97 11.90 -14.18
N MET A 98 4.15 11.32 -15.05
CA MET A 98 3.25 12.04 -15.94
C MET A 98 1.96 12.52 -15.25
N LYS A 99 1.73 12.19 -13.97
CA LYS A 99 0.50 12.46 -13.22
C LYS A 99 -0.75 11.78 -13.80
N ASN A 100 -0.55 10.66 -14.47
CA ASN A 100 -1.60 9.89 -15.14
C ASN A 100 -1.87 8.54 -14.47
N ALA A 101 -1.06 8.14 -13.47
CA ALA A 101 -1.16 6.81 -12.86
C ALA A 101 -2.57 6.53 -12.33
N GLU A 102 -3.12 7.41 -11.49
CA GLU A 102 -4.45 7.20 -10.87
C GLU A 102 -5.59 7.09 -11.90
N ALA A 103 -5.51 7.83 -13.01
CA ALA A 103 -6.53 7.81 -14.05
C ALA A 103 -6.65 6.47 -14.80
N VAL A 104 -5.58 5.68 -14.81
CA VAL A 104 -5.50 4.41 -15.56
C VAL A 104 -5.20 3.20 -14.69
N HIS A 105 -4.94 3.38 -13.39
CA HIS A 105 -4.54 2.32 -12.46
C HIS A 105 -5.49 1.14 -12.45
N GLY A 106 -6.76 1.38 -12.17
CA GLY A 106 -7.79 0.33 -12.19
C GLY A 106 -7.97 -0.31 -13.57
N LYS A 107 -7.84 0.47 -14.65
CA LYS A 107 -7.94 -0.07 -16.03
C LYS A 107 -6.80 -1.05 -16.33
N ILE A 108 -5.57 -0.78 -15.86
CA ILE A 108 -4.43 -1.70 -16.03
C ILE A 108 -4.69 -2.98 -15.24
N PHE A 109 -5.13 -2.88 -13.99
CA PHE A 109 -5.50 -4.04 -13.19
C PHE A 109 -6.60 -4.88 -13.86
N GLU A 110 -7.69 -4.26 -14.31
CA GLU A 110 -8.75 -4.98 -15.05
C GLU A 110 -8.21 -5.62 -16.33
N GLY A 111 -7.38 -4.89 -17.10
CA GLY A 111 -6.72 -5.41 -18.28
C GLY A 111 -6.00 -6.72 -18.01
N MET A 112 -5.18 -6.76 -16.97
CA MET A 112 -4.38 -7.93 -16.61
C MET A 112 -5.20 -9.05 -15.96
N HIS A 113 -6.04 -8.71 -14.98
CA HIS A 113 -6.68 -9.73 -14.13
C HIS A 113 -8.04 -10.21 -14.64
N LYS A 114 -8.83 -9.32 -15.24
CA LYS A 114 -10.16 -9.63 -15.78
C LYS A 114 -10.08 -10.01 -17.24
N PHE A 115 -9.40 -9.21 -18.07
CA PHE A 115 -9.32 -9.44 -19.51
C PHE A 115 -8.10 -10.27 -19.95
N LYS A 116 -7.21 -10.65 -19.02
CA LYS A 116 -6.02 -11.48 -19.25
C LYS A 116 -5.08 -10.93 -20.33
N LEU A 117 -5.03 -9.60 -20.46
CA LEU A 117 -4.12 -8.94 -21.40
C LEU A 117 -2.67 -9.06 -20.90
N ARG A 118 -1.75 -9.26 -21.82
CA ARG A 118 -0.32 -9.40 -21.55
C ARG A 118 0.36 -8.03 -21.42
N LEU A 119 -0.10 -7.22 -20.43
CA LEU A 119 0.45 -5.88 -20.19
C LEU A 119 1.83 -5.92 -19.52
N ASP A 120 2.36 -7.12 -19.24
CA ASP A 120 3.77 -7.36 -18.92
C ASP A 120 4.70 -7.08 -20.12
N LYS A 121 4.16 -7.03 -21.34
CA LYS A 121 4.90 -6.71 -22.56
C LYS A 121 4.84 -5.21 -22.83
N PRO A 122 6.00 -4.51 -22.97
CA PRO A 122 6.05 -3.06 -23.14
C PRO A 122 5.21 -2.54 -24.32
N ASP A 123 5.24 -3.25 -25.45
CA ASP A 123 4.50 -2.84 -26.64
C ASP A 123 2.98 -2.94 -26.44
N LEU A 124 2.52 -4.03 -25.80
CA LEU A 124 1.11 -4.22 -25.49
C LEU A 124 0.63 -3.25 -24.42
N MET A 125 1.45 -2.95 -23.42
CA MET A 125 1.18 -1.89 -22.44
C MET A 125 1.04 -0.53 -23.13
N THR A 126 1.98 -0.18 -24.02
CA THR A 126 1.92 1.08 -24.78
C THR A 126 0.66 1.19 -25.62
N LEU A 127 0.31 0.13 -26.35
CA LEU A 127 -0.91 0.08 -27.16
C LEU A 127 -2.16 0.23 -26.28
N PHE A 128 -2.22 -0.47 -25.15
CA PHE A 128 -3.33 -0.37 -24.20
C PHE A 128 -3.47 1.04 -23.66
N LEU A 129 -2.37 1.65 -23.20
CA LEU A 129 -2.35 3.01 -22.65
C LEU A 129 -2.83 4.04 -23.68
N THR A 130 -2.40 3.90 -24.93
CA THR A 130 -2.88 4.76 -26.03
C THR A 130 -4.39 4.64 -26.22
N LYS A 131 -4.93 3.42 -26.20
CA LYS A 131 -6.38 3.18 -26.31
C LYS A 131 -7.19 3.77 -25.16
N VAL A 132 -6.61 3.89 -23.97
CA VAL A 132 -7.29 4.49 -22.81
C VAL A 132 -7.01 5.99 -22.63
N GLY A 133 -6.38 6.62 -23.64
CA GLY A 133 -6.24 8.08 -23.74
C GLY A 133 -4.89 8.66 -23.29
N ILE A 134 -3.88 7.84 -23.10
CA ILE A 134 -2.51 8.32 -22.81
C ILE A 134 -1.81 8.67 -24.12
N ASP A 135 -1.24 9.88 -24.19
CA ASP A 135 -0.44 10.33 -25.32
C ASP A 135 0.80 9.42 -25.47
N GLN A 136 0.82 8.68 -26.58
CA GLN A 136 1.86 7.67 -26.83
C GLN A 136 3.26 8.27 -26.91
N LYS A 137 3.40 9.41 -27.58
CA LYS A 137 4.74 10.04 -27.74
C LYS A 137 5.27 10.50 -26.39
N LYS A 138 4.48 11.22 -25.61
CA LYS A 138 4.86 11.69 -24.27
C LYS A 138 5.18 10.52 -23.35
N TYR A 139 4.39 9.45 -23.42
CA TYR A 139 4.62 8.25 -22.62
C TYR A 139 5.97 7.59 -22.98
N LEU A 140 6.25 7.38 -24.27
CA LEU A 140 7.48 6.73 -24.71
C LEU A 140 8.72 7.59 -24.41
N ASP A 141 8.63 8.91 -24.58
CA ASP A 141 9.70 9.84 -24.21
C ASP A 141 10.02 9.79 -22.72
N MET A 142 8.97 9.82 -21.86
CA MET A 142 9.14 9.70 -20.42
C MET A 142 9.63 8.30 -20.03
N TYR A 143 9.09 7.23 -20.59
CA TYR A 143 9.47 5.85 -20.31
C TYR A 143 10.97 5.58 -20.51
N LYS A 144 11.57 6.22 -21.52
CA LYS A 144 13.02 6.11 -21.82
C LYS A 144 13.88 7.07 -21.01
N SER A 145 13.28 7.96 -20.21
CA SER A 145 14.04 9.02 -19.52
C SER A 145 14.91 8.48 -18.38
N PHE A 146 16.00 9.20 -18.13
CA PHE A 146 16.86 8.96 -16.97
C PHE A 146 16.13 9.20 -15.63
N SER A 147 15.17 10.12 -15.62
CA SER A 147 14.35 10.42 -14.44
C SER A 147 13.54 9.20 -13.98
N VAL A 148 12.92 8.47 -14.92
CA VAL A 148 12.21 7.22 -14.64
C VAL A 148 13.16 6.18 -14.06
N GLN A 149 14.35 6.01 -14.66
CA GLN A 149 15.35 5.08 -14.15
C GLN A 149 15.79 5.42 -12.72
N THR A 150 15.97 6.71 -12.44
CA THR A 150 16.34 7.17 -11.10
C THR A 150 15.22 6.93 -10.09
N ARG A 151 13.95 7.15 -10.47
CA ARG A 151 12.80 6.88 -9.61
C ARG A 151 12.65 5.38 -9.34
N MET A 152 12.88 4.51 -10.31
CA MET A 152 12.87 3.05 -10.11
C MET A 152 13.90 2.63 -9.06
N ARG A 153 15.14 3.13 -9.14
CA ARG A 153 16.17 2.86 -8.11
C ARG A 153 15.76 3.33 -6.71
N ARG A 154 15.13 4.51 -6.61
CA ARG A 154 14.60 4.98 -5.32
C ARG A 154 13.50 4.07 -4.77
N ASN A 155 12.63 3.55 -5.64
CA ASN A 155 11.60 2.60 -5.24
C ASN A 155 12.21 1.29 -4.70
N GLU A 156 13.30 0.79 -5.30
CA GLU A 156 14.05 -0.37 -4.79
C GLU A 156 14.67 -0.09 -3.41
N GLN A 157 15.24 1.11 -3.23
CA GLN A 157 15.76 1.53 -1.92
C GLN A 157 14.65 1.58 -0.86
N LEU A 158 13.46 2.10 -1.21
CA LEU A 158 12.29 2.09 -0.31
C LEU A 158 11.86 0.66 0.02
N LEU A 159 11.78 -0.22 -0.98
CA LEU A 159 11.44 -1.63 -0.79
C LEU A 159 12.34 -2.27 0.27
N ASN A 160 13.65 -2.06 0.14
CA ASN A 160 14.64 -2.60 1.07
C ASN A 160 14.55 -1.94 2.46
N ALA A 161 14.38 -0.61 2.52
CA ALA A 161 14.29 0.14 3.78
C ALA A 161 13.08 -0.27 4.63
N TYR A 162 11.98 -0.66 3.99
CA TYR A 162 10.77 -1.15 4.62
C TYR A 162 10.73 -2.69 4.76
N ALA A 163 11.75 -3.39 4.29
CA ALA A 163 11.81 -4.86 4.26
C ALA A 163 10.55 -5.49 3.65
N ILE A 164 10.12 -4.97 2.49
CA ILE A 164 8.91 -5.45 1.80
C ILE A 164 9.25 -6.71 1.00
N GLU A 165 8.71 -7.84 1.40
CA GLU A 165 8.95 -9.15 0.78
C GLU A 165 7.71 -9.73 0.06
N SER A 166 6.56 -9.12 0.27
CA SER A 166 5.29 -9.52 -0.35
C SER A 166 4.39 -8.32 -0.61
N VAL A 167 3.36 -8.48 -1.42
CA VAL A 167 2.37 -7.44 -1.73
C VAL A 167 0.94 -8.00 -1.75
N PRO A 168 -0.08 -7.21 -1.40
CA PRO A 168 0.01 -5.79 -1.00
C PRO A 168 0.54 -5.62 0.43
N GLN A 169 1.36 -4.60 0.66
CA GLN A 169 1.69 -4.11 2.00
C GLN A 169 1.46 -2.60 2.07
N ILE A 170 0.95 -2.14 3.20
CA ILE A 170 0.66 -0.73 3.41
C ILE A 170 1.46 -0.24 4.61
N VAL A 171 2.22 0.81 4.37
CA VAL A 171 3.05 1.45 5.39
C VAL A 171 2.43 2.77 5.82
N VAL A 172 2.27 2.98 7.11
CA VAL A 172 1.76 4.22 7.69
C VAL A 172 2.87 4.92 8.44
N ASP A 173 3.08 6.19 8.10
CA ASP A 173 4.00 7.12 8.77
C ASP A 173 5.45 6.67 8.85
N GLY A 174 5.91 5.89 7.88
CA GLY A 174 7.27 5.35 7.92
C GLY A 174 7.56 4.39 9.08
N ARG A 175 6.51 3.91 9.78
CA ARG A 175 6.64 3.19 11.06
C ARG A 175 5.86 1.89 11.13
N TYR A 176 4.64 1.87 10.64
CA TYR A 176 3.70 0.77 10.83
C TYR A 176 3.44 0.08 9.50
N VAL A 177 3.61 -1.22 9.45
CA VAL A 177 3.40 -2.03 8.26
C VAL A 177 2.24 -2.99 8.51
N THR A 178 1.23 -2.96 7.63
CA THR A 178 0.09 -3.88 7.67
C THR A 178 -0.21 -4.43 6.28
N SER A 179 -0.96 -5.51 6.24
CA SER A 179 -1.41 -6.15 5.01
C SER A 179 -2.66 -7.00 5.29
N PRO A 180 -3.43 -7.41 4.27
CA PRO A 180 -4.47 -8.40 4.45
C PRO A 180 -3.98 -9.72 5.10
N ASP A 181 -2.72 -10.10 4.87
CA ASP A 181 -2.17 -11.32 5.46
C ASP A 181 -1.93 -11.22 6.97
N HIS A 182 -1.60 -10.03 7.50
CA HIS A 182 -1.57 -9.79 8.94
C HIS A 182 -2.96 -10.03 9.54
N LEU A 183 -3.99 -9.49 8.90
CA LEU A 183 -5.38 -9.60 9.35
C LEU A 183 -5.89 -11.05 9.26
N ARG A 184 -5.53 -11.78 8.20
CA ARG A 184 -5.91 -13.19 8.04
C ARG A 184 -5.42 -14.05 9.20
N LYS A 185 -4.18 -13.81 9.65
CA LYS A 185 -3.57 -14.52 10.78
C LYS A 185 -4.22 -14.13 12.11
N SER A 186 -4.50 -12.82 12.29
CA SER A 186 -5.06 -12.28 13.51
C SER A 186 -6.52 -12.63 13.71
N LEU A 187 -7.35 -12.56 12.67
CA LEU A 187 -8.78 -12.89 12.74
C LEU A 187 -9.02 -14.40 12.93
N GLY A 188 -8.05 -15.22 12.52
CA GLY A 188 -8.21 -16.68 12.58
C GLY A 188 -9.25 -17.20 11.58
N GLY A 189 -9.47 -18.52 11.56
CA GLY A 189 -10.45 -19.14 10.67
C GLY A 189 -10.14 -18.94 9.19
N LYS A 190 -11.19 -18.70 8.39
CA LYS A 190 -11.11 -18.42 6.94
C LYS A 190 -11.95 -17.18 6.62
N PRO A 191 -11.50 -15.97 6.99
CA PRO A 191 -12.24 -14.75 6.69
C PRO A 191 -12.45 -14.59 5.19
N GLY A 192 -13.63 -14.13 4.79
CA GLY A 192 -13.94 -13.80 3.41
C GLY A 192 -13.10 -12.62 2.91
N THR A 193 -12.97 -12.50 1.59
CA THR A 193 -12.15 -11.43 0.99
C THR A 193 -12.65 -10.03 1.38
N GLU A 194 -13.95 -9.81 1.34
CA GLU A 194 -14.55 -8.51 1.72
C GLU A 194 -14.35 -8.18 3.20
N GLU A 195 -14.52 -9.17 4.08
CA GLU A 195 -14.27 -9.03 5.51
C GLU A 195 -12.82 -8.65 5.79
N LEU A 196 -11.89 -9.32 5.10
CA LEU A 196 -10.46 -9.07 5.23
C LEU A 196 -10.08 -7.66 4.75
N HIS A 197 -10.66 -7.21 3.65
CA HIS A 197 -10.45 -5.85 3.16
C HIS A 197 -11.04 -4.80 4.10
N ALA A 198 -12.26 -5.02 4.60
CA ALA A 198 -12.88 -4.11 5.57
C ALA A 198 -12.06 -4.01 6.87
N ALA A 199 -11.62 -5.14 7.41
CA ALA A 199 -10.72 -5.17 8.58
C ALA A 199 -9.40 -4.44 8.31
N THR A 200 -8.82 -4.59 7.11
CA THR A 200 -7.61 -3.85 6.74
C THR A 200 -7.84 -2.33 6.77
N MET A 201 -8.95 -1.84 6.24
CA MET A 201 -9.27 -0.41 6.28
C MET A 201 -9.45 0.09 7.73
N GLN A 202 -10.07 -0.69 8.62
CA GLN A 202 -10.19 -0.33 10.04
C GLN A 202 -8.84 -0.24 10.74
N VAL A 203 -7.92 -1.16 10.44
CA VAL A 203 -6.54 -1.09 10.94
C VAL A 203 -5.83 0.16 10.43
N LEU A 204 -5.99 0.50 9.15
CA LEU A 204 -5.43 1.73 8.58
C LEU A 204 -5.96 2.98 9.28
N ASP A 205 -7.26 3.06 9.59
CA ASP A 205 -7.84 4.16 10.36
C ASP A 205 -7.17 4.30 11.74
N ALA A 206 -7.03 3.19 12.45
CA ALA A 206 -6.40 3.19 13.77
C ALA A 206 -4.91 3.59 13.68
N LEU A 207 -4.17 3.13 12.67
CA LEU A 207 -2.76 3.47 12.48
C LEU A 207 -2.57 4.93 12.08
N VAL A 208 -3.43 5.48 11.22
CA VAL A 208 -3.42 6.90 10.85
C VAL A 208 -3.70 7.77 12.08
N ALA A 209 -4.71 7.43 12.88
CA ALA A 209 -5.01 8.15 14.12
C ALA A 209 -3.84 8.09 15.12
N LYS A 210 -3.21 6.92 15.28
CA LYS A 210 -2.03 6.71 16.12
C LYS A 210 -0.84 7.56 15.66
N ALA A 211 -0.57 7.58 14.36
CA ALA A 211 0.51 8.37 13.77
C ALA A 211 0.27 9.87 13.92
N ALA A 212 -0.95 10.34 13.67
CA ALA A 212 -1.32 11.75 13.84
C ALA A 212 -1.12 12.21 15.30
N LYS A 213 -1.53 11.39 16.28
CA LYS A 213 -1.31 11.69 17.70
C LYS A 213 0.18 11.77 18.07
N ALA A 214 0.99 10.83 17.55
CA ALA A 214 2.44 10.83 17.79
C ALA A 214 3.11 12.09 17.21
N ARG A 215 2.72 12.52 16.00
CA ARG A 215 3.21 13.77 15.37
C ARG A 215 2.82 15.03 16.14
N ALA A 216 1.63 15.06 16.73
CA ALA A 216 1.17 16.19 17.54
C ALA A 216 1.93 16.31 18.87
N GLY A 217 2.32 15.21 19.47
CA GLY A 217 3.07 15.15 20.74
C GLY A 217 4.59 15.34 20.59
N ALA A 218 5.11 15.34 19.36
CA ALA A 218 6.54 15.53 19.08
C ALA A 218 6.96 17.01 18.88
N LYS A 219 6.04 17.95 19.12
CA LYS A 219 6.26 19.41 19.16
C LYS A 219 6.53 19.85 20.58
#